data_7681456c2e5a3264e466d4878ca821fc
#
_entry.id   7681456c2e5a3264e466d4878ca821fc
#
_cell.length_a   1.000
_cell.length_b   1.000
_cell.length_c   1.000
_cell.angle_alpha   90.00
_cell.angle_beta   90.00
_cell.angle_gamma   90.00
#
_symmetry.space_group_name_H-M   'P 1'
#
loop_
_entity.id
_entity.type
_entity.pdbx_description
1 polymer ?
#
loop_
_entity_poly.entity_id
_entity_poly.type
_entity_poly.pdbx_seq_one_letter_code
_entity_poly.pdbx_strand_id
1 'polypeptide(L)'
;MGMPQNTNPGTYTITAADNGKHLYYTTTAQTVTIPANGTLALPIGFSFVIVNAAAVSTSIAITTDTLLLAGVGTTGTRTLAAYGMATALKITSTSWIISGNGLT
;
A
#
# COMPACT_ATOMS: atom_id res chain seq x y z
N MET A 1 14.66 -14.38 -9.76
CA MET A 1 13.39 -13.77 -10.20
C MET A 1 13.12 -12.53 -9.36
N GLY A 2 12.78 -11.40 -9.99
CA GLY A 2 12.44 -10.18 -9.29
C GLY A 2 10.95 -10.07 -8.99
N MET A 3 10.60 -9.13 -8.10
CA MET A 3 9.21 -8.79 -7.82
C MET A 3 8.62 -8.05 -9.03
N PRO A 4 7.48 -8.48 -9.59
CA PRO A 4 6.85 -7.80 -10.73
C PRO A 4 6.49 -6.34 -10.39
N GLN A 5 6.49 -5.49 -11.41
CA GLN A 5 6.22 -4.07 -11.26
C GLN A 5 4.89 -3.67 -11.90
N ASN A 6 4.17 -2.77 -11.21
CA ASN A 6 3.03 -2.04 -11.75
C ASN A 6 3.45 -0.56 -11.84
N THR A 7 3.78 -0.10 -13.05
CA THR A 7 4.43 1.20 -13.28
C THR A 7 3.39 2.31 -13.41
N ASN A 8 3.48 3.33 -12.55
CA ASN A 8 2.62 4.52 -12.55
C ASN A 8 1.13 4.19 -12.71
N PRO A 9 0.57 3.33 -11.84
CA PRO A 9 -0.83 2.91 -12.02
C PRO A 9 -1.84 4.04 -11.80
N GLY A 10 -1.40 5.22 -11.38
CA GLY A 10 -2.28 6.33 -11.07
C GLY A 10 -3.00 6.14 -9.74
N THR A 11 -4.11 6.84 -9.54
CA THR A 11 -5.01 6.56 -8.42
C THR A 11 -5.56 5.14 -8.62
N TYR A 12 -5.31 4.26 -7.66
CA TYR A 12 -5.41 2.84 -7.90
C TYR A 12 -5.97 2.11 -6.69
N THR A 13 -6.83 1.13 -6.96
CA THR A 13 -7.33 0.20 -5.95
C THR A 13 -6.63 -1.13 -6.14
N ILE A 14 -6.04 -1.67 -5.08
CA ILE A 14 -5.33 -2.94 -5.10
C ILE A 14 -6.28 -4.07 -5.56
N THR A 15 -5.78 -4.93 -6.43
CA THR A 15 -6.51 -6.10 -6.95
C THR A 15 -5.78 -7.38 -6.56
N ALA A 16 -6.44 -8.53 -6.77
CA ALA A 16 -5.83 -9.83 -6.49
C ALA A 16 -4.54 -10.07 -7.30
N ALA A 17 -4.41 -9.44 -8.46
CA ALA A 17 -3.22 -9.57 -9.31
C ALA A 17 -1.99 -8.86 -8.74
N ASP A 18 -2.16 -8.01 -7.73
CA ASP A 18 -1.06 -7.23 -7.15
C ASP A 18 -0.28 -7.99 -6.08
N ASN A 19 -0.69 -9.19 -5.74
CA ASN A 19 0.01 -10.00 -4.74
C ASN A 19 1.46 -10.25 -5.17
N GLY A 20 2.41 -9.83 -4.34
CA GLY A 20 3.83 -9.95 -4.63
C GLY A 20 4.37 -8.93 -5.62
N LYS A 21 3.61 -7.90 -5.96
CA LYS A 21 4.05 -6.83 -6.87
C LYS A 21 4.50 -5.59 -6.12
N HIS A 22 5.26 -4.72 -6.80
CA HIS A 22 5.50 -3.36 -6.31
C HIS A 22 4.88 -2.34 -7.26
N LEU A 23 4.27 -1.32 -6.65
CA LEU A 23 3.70 -0.17 -7.35
C LEU A 23 4.78 0.89 -7.45
N TYR A 24 5.09 1.33 -8.67
CA TYR A 24 6.19 2.26 -8.91
C TYR A 24 5.65 3.58 -9.43
N TYR A 25 5.82 4.65 -8.66
CA TYR A 25 5.38 5.99 -9.00
C TYR A 25 6.56 6.90 -9.22
N THR A 26 6.56 7.66 -10.32
CA THR A 26 7.67 8.53 -10.70
C THR A 26 7.27 9.98 -10.94
N THR A 27 5.98 10.31 -10.99
CA THR A 27 5.52 11.61 -11.45
C THR A 27 4.74 12.41 -10.42
N THR A 28 3.46 12.08 -10.18
CA THR A 28 2.55 12.92 -9.39
C THR A 28 2.10 12.22 -8.13
N ALA A 29 1.56 13.00 -7.18
CA ALA A 29 0.90 12.48 -6.00
C ALA A 29 -0.29 11.62 -6.42
N GLN A 30 -0.39 10.42 -5.85
CA GLN A 30 -1.46 9.47 -6.15
C GLN A 30 -2.02 8.90 -4.85
N THR A 31 -3.17 8.23 -4.96
CA THR A 31 -3.76 7.51 -3.84
C THR A 31 -3.87 6.04 -4.19
N VAL A 32 -3.29 5.19 -3.34
CA VAL A 32 -3.44 3.73 -3.43
C VAL A 32 -4.47 3.33 -2.39
N THR A 33 -5.56 2.70 -2.82
CA THR A 33 -6.63 2.27 -1.93
C THR A 33 -6.56 0.77 -1.70
N ILE A 34 -6.58 0.37 -0.43
CA ILE A 34 -6.70 -1.04 -0.04
C ILE A 34 -8.19 -1.35 0.07
N PRO A 35 -8.73 -2.29 -0.73
CA PRO A 35 -10.15 -2.61 -0.68
C PRO A 35 -10.54 -3.30 0.62
N ALA A 36 -11.75 -3.06 1.10
CA ALA A 36 -12.30 -3.77 2.24
C ALA A 36 -12.47 -5.26 1.92
N ASN A 37 -12.32 -6.11 2.92
CA ASN A 37 -12.48 -7.57 2.74
C ASN A 37 -13.88 -7.92 2.20
N GLY A 38 -14.90 -7.17 2.58
CA GLY A 38 -16.26 -7.37 2.07
C GLY A 38 -16.43 -6.99 0.61
N THR A 39 -15.54 -6.16 0.05
CA THR A 39 -15.54 -5.76 -1.37
C THR A 39 -14.69 -6.69 -2.19
N LEU A 40 -13.51 -7.04 -1.69
CA LEU A 40 -12.58 -7.95 -2.36
C LEU A 40 -11.81 -8.72 -1.28
N ALA A 41 -12.13 -10.01 -1.14
CA ALA A 41 -11.51 -10.88 -0.15
C ALA A 41 -10.14 -11.33 -0.64
N LEU A 42 -9.08 -10.66 -0.20
CA LEU A 42 -7.71 -11.04 -0.47
C LEU A 42 -7.21 -12.02 0.59
N PRO A 43 -6.31 -12.95 0.25
CA PRO A 43 -5.83 -13.93 1.22
C PRO A 43 -4.98 -13.28 2.31
N ILE A 44 -5.00 -13.85 3.51
CA ILE A 44 -4.04 -13.51 4.56
C ILE A 44 -2.63 -13.83 4.05
N GLY A 45 -1.70 -12.93 4.28
CA GLY A 45 -0.36 -13.02 3.71
C GLY A 45 -0.21 -12.29 2.37
N PHE A 46 -1.30 -11.74 1.83
CA PHE A 46 -1.23 -10.86 0.66
C PHE A 46 -0.31 -9.70 0.97
N SER A 47 0.65 -9.43 0.09
CA SER A 47 1.60 -8.36 0.30
C SER A 47 1.87 -7.61 -1.00
N PHE A 48 2.14 -6.31 -0.87
CA PHE A 48 2.60 -5.48 -1.98
C PHE A 48 3.52 -4.40 -1.45
N VAL A 49 4.34 -3.87 -2.34
CA VAL A 49 5.29 -2.80 -2.02
C VAL A 49 4.89 -1.56 -2.81
N ILE A 50 5.05 -0.39 -2.20
CA ILE A 50 4.86 0.89 -2.88
C ILE A 50 6.19 1.60 -2.89
N VAL A 51 6.67 1.94 -4.10
CA VAL A 51 7.90 2.73 -4.29
C VAL A 51 7.48 4.09 -4.81
N ASN A 52 7.63 5.12 -4.00
CA ASN A 52 7.32 6.49 -4.38
C ASN A 52 8.62 7.20 -4.77
N ALA A 53 8.97 7.14 -6.03
CA ALA A 53 10.16 7.81 -6.56
C ALA A 53 9.85 9.23 -7.05
N ALA A 54 8.64 9.73 -6.79
CA ALA A 54 8.23 11.08 -7.15
C ALA A 54 8.62 12.08 -6.06
N ALA A 55 8.74 13.35 -6.42
CA ALA A 55 9.08 14.43 -5.50
C ALA A 55 7.87 14.92 -4.67
N VAL A 56 6.78 14.14 -4.63
CA VAL A 56 5.54 14.44 -3.91
C VAL A 56 5.10 13.21 -3.13
N SER A 57 4.27 13.40 -2.10
CA SER A 57 3.80 12.29 -1.26
C SER A 57 2.72 11.48 -1.97
N THR A 58 2.60 10.21 -1.56
CA THR A 58 1.54 9.29 -2.00
C THR A 58 0.74 8.85 -0.78
N SER A 59 -0.60 8.84 -0.91
CA SER A 59 -1.47 8.37 0.16
C SER A 59 -1.79 6.88 -0.03
N ILE A 60 -1.78 6.13 1.08
CA ILE A 60 -2.25 4.75 1.12
C ILE A 60 -3.53 4.75 1.95
N ALA A 61 -4.67 4.66 1.25
CA ALA A 61 -5.99 4.77 1.87
C ALA A 61 -6.52 3.41 2.27
N ILE A 62 -7.18 3.39 3.42
CA ILE A 62 -7.96 2.24 3.89
C ILE A 62 -9.40 2.69 4.04
N THR A 63 -10.35 1.80 3.79
CA THR A 63 -11.78 2.13 3.89
C THR A 63 -12.34 1.70 5.23
N THR A 64 -12.85 0.47 5.35
CA THR A 64 -13.45 -0.03 6.58
C THR A 64 -12.52 -0.93 7.38
N ASP A 65 -11.55 -1.56 6.71
CA ASP A 65 -10.58 -2.42 7.36
C ASP A 65 -9.53 -1.58 8.12
N THR A 66 -8.69 -2.25 8.89
CA THR A 66 -7.65 -1.60 9.68
C THR A 66 -6.33 -1.61 8.93
N LEU A 67 -5.65 -0.46 8.88
CA LEU A 67 -4.28 -0.34 8.38
C LEU A 67 -3.42 0.17 9.53
N LEU A 68 -2.59 -0.71 10.07
CA LEU A 68 -1.76 -0.46 11.24
C LEU A 68 -0.36 -0.04 10.81
N LEU A 69 0.13 1.10 11.33
CA LEU A 69 1.51 1.52 11.11
C LEU A 69 2.44 0.73 12.02
N ALA A 70 3.31 -0.09 11.44
CA ALA A 70 4.24 -0.94 12.17
C ALA A 70 5.18 -0.11 13.05
N GLY A 71 5.39 -0.58 14.26
CA GLY A 71 6.28 0.07 15.23
C GLY A 71 5.67 1.25 15.98
N VAL A 72 4.49 1.73 15.57
CA VAL A 72 3.81 2.87 16.19
C VAL A 72 2.44 2.48 16.75
N GLY A 73 1.67 1.69 15.98
CA GLY A 73 0.35 1.26 16.39
C GLY A 73 -0.78 2.17 15.95
N THR A 74 -0.49 3.26 15.25
CA THR A 74 -1.51 4.16 14.70
C THR A 74 -2.21 3.49 13.52
N THR A 75 -3.53 3.67 13.43
CA THR A 75 -4.34 3.08 12.36
C THR A 75 -4.93 4.15 11.45
N GLY A 76 -5.40 3.73 10.27
CA GLY A 76 -6.04 4.58 9.28
C GLY A 76 -5.15 4.83 8.07
N THR A 77 -5.61 5.73 7.19
CA THR A 77 -4.88 6.11 5.98
C THR A 77 -3.48 6.63 6.32
N ARG A 78 -2.48 6.13 5.58
CA ARG A 78 -1.08 6.51 5.77
C ARG A 78 -0.58 7.36 4.61
N THR A 79 0.45 8.14 4.89
CA THR A 79 1.12 8.99 3.89
C THR A 79 2.54 8.52 3.69
N LEU A 80 2.92 8.26 2.44
CA LEU A 80 4.29 7.92 2.06
C LEU A 80 4.95 9.15 1.46
N ALA A 81 6.00 9.64 2.12
CA ALA A 81 6.71 10.84 1.70
C ALA A 81 7.38 10.66 0.33
N ALA A 82 7.74 11.77 -0.29
CA ALA A 82 8.54 11.77 -1.52
C ALA A 82 9.77 10.87 -1.36
N TYR A 83 10.06 10.06 -2.38
CA TYR A 83 11.18 9.10 -2.40
C TYR A 83 11.11 8.03 -1.32
N GLY A 84 9.92 7.80 -0.75
CA GLY A 84 9.70 6.76 0.25
C GLY A 84 9.36 5.41 -0.36
N MET A 85 9.47 4.37 0.46
CA MET A 85 9.11 3.00 0.08
C MET A 85 8.44 2.33 1.27
N ALA A 86 7.34 1.62 1.00
CA ALA A 86 6.57 0.95 2.05
C ALA A 86 6.11 -0.44 1.61
N THR A 87 5.98 -1.34 2.56
CA THR A 87 5.44 -2.69 2.34
C THR A 87 4.20 -2.87 3.19
N ALA A 88 3.11 -3.33 2.55
CA ALA A 88 1.86 -3.67 3.22
C ALA A 88 1.65 -5.18 3.22
N LEU A 89 1.22 -5.71 4.36
CA LEU A 89 0.96 -7.13 4.55
C LEU A 89 -0.40 -7.33 5.20
N LYS A 90 -1.23 -8.18 4.62
CA LYS A 90 -2.52 -8.54 5.21
C LYS A 90 -2.31 -9.60 6.30
N ILE A 91 -2.66 -9.27 7.53
CA ILE A 91 -2.40 -10.12 8.70
C ILE A 91 -3.63 -10.83 9.24
N THR A 92 -4.82 -10.26 9.02
CA THR A 92 -6.11 -10.91 9.31
C THR A 92 -7.08 -10.62 8.17
N SER A 93 -8.29 -11.18 8.22
CA SER A 93 -9.30 -10.93 7.19
C SER A 93 -9.66 -9.45 7.06
N THR A 94 -9.49 -8.66 8.11
CA THR A 94 -9.86 -7.22 8.11
C THR A 94 -8.74 -6.29 8.54
N SER A 95 -7.51 -6.79 8.67
CA SER A 95 -6.39 -5.97 9.16
C SER A 95 -5.16 -6.12 8.29
N TRP A 96 -4.50 -4.98 8.09
CA TRP A 96 -3.23 -4.88 7.38
C TRP A 96 -2.19 -4.23 8.29
N ILE A 97 -0.92 -4.57 8.08
CA ILE A 97 0.20 -3.85 8.70
C ILE A 97 1.07 -3.28 7.59
N ILE A 98 1.56 -2.06 7.78
CA ILE A 98 2.39 -1.37 6.80
C ILE A 98 3.60 -0.77 7.48
N SER A 99 4.74 -0.85 6.80
CA SER A 99 5.99 -0.25 7.28
C SER A 99 6.80 0.28 6.11
N GLY A 100 7.66 1.26 6.37
CA GLY A 100 8.53 1.79 5.34
C GLY A 100 9.22 3.08 5.74
N ASN A 101 10.22 3.47 4.95
CA ASN A 101 10.93 4.73 5.11
C ASN A 101 10.09 5.88 4.54
N GLY A 102 9.89 6.91 5.35
CA GLY A 102 9.08 8.06 4.97
C GLY A 102 7.58 7.85 5.14
N LEU A 103 7.18 6.74 5.77
CA LEU A 103 5.77 6.44 6.02
C LEU A 103 5.34 7.05 7.36
N THR A 104 4.22 7.76 7.34
CA THR A 104 3.65 8.37 8.56
C THR A 104 2.15 8.16 8.69
#